data_29abe090df45b668ec179ad8bcdb7b15
#
_entry.id   29abe090df45b668ec179ad8bcdb7b15
#
_cell.length_a   1.000
_cell.length_b   1.000
_cell.length_c   1.000
_cell.angle_alpha   90.00
_cell.angle_beta   90.00
_cell.angle_gamma   90.00
#
_symmetry.space_group_name_H-M   'P 1'
#
loop_
_entity.id
_entity.type
_entity.pdbx_description
1 polymer ?
#
loop_
_entity_poly.entity_id
_entity_poly.type
_entity_poly.pdbx_seq_one_letter_code
_entity_poly.pdbx_strand_id
1 'polypeptide(L)'
;MVWAYVEGFQLATSVYGIITFGFYGLLLAVHVLIQSFFAFIEHRRMRAYKEPCTFNKTIGFTISAYQEDPIYLRECLNSIRALKYPPELLRIIMVVDGNSNDDKYMMEMFREVFADQDPGCYVWKNNYHTWDPTQVQDVEMAAEMGPGGDADYVIGEDPQRKAVERLIQSKKCVCIMQKWGGKREVMYTAFKALGSSVDYIQVCDSDTKLDPLATMELCKVLESNPKYGAVGGDVMILNQKESFISFMSSLRYWMAFNIERACQSFFNCVSCISGPLGLYRNDILQQFLESWYNQKFLGTHCTFGDDRHLTNRMLSMGYATKYTARSKCYTETPSQFLRWLNQQIRWTKSYFREWLYNAMWWHKHHLWMTYESIVSGIFPFFVTCHHHPAVLDWHTVGHPLGPVLHPTDRAGESCFCLHPAQRHSDGVYVSVLGSVHDQLVAC
;
A
#
# COMPACT_ATOMS: atom_id res chain seq x y z
N MET A 1 -24.21 16.66 -18.64
CA MET A 1 -24.71 15.26 -18.48
C MET A 1 -25.52 14.80 -19.68
N VAL A 2 -26.70 15.39 -19.99
CA VAL A 2 -27.54 14.92 -21.11
C VAL A 2 -26.80 14.88 -22.46
N TRP A 3 -26.04 15.92 -22.79
CA TRP A 3 -25.22 15.96 -24.01
C TRP A 3 -24.14 14.86 -24.05
N ALA A 4 -23.39 14.65 -22.97
CA ALA A 4 -22.42 13.57 -22.89
C ALA A 4 -23.07 12.18 -22.99
N TYR A 5 -24.28 12.00 -22.47
CA TYR A 5 -25.06 10.77 -22.62
C TYR A 5 -25.48 10.52 -24.06
N VAL A 6 -25.97 11.58 -24.78
CA VAL A 6 -26.38 11.49 -26.19
C VAL A 6 -25.18 11.19 -27.10
N GLU A 7 -24.04 11.84 -26.88
CA GLU A 7 -22.82 11.55 -27.64
C GLU A 7 -22.28 10.15 -27.34
N GLY A 8 -22.27 9.75 -26.11
CA GLY A 8 -21.87 8.39 -25.72
C GLY A 8 -22.78 7.33 -26.33
N PHE A 9 -24.09 7.58 -26.39
CA PHE A 9 -25.05 6.68 -27.05
C PHE A 9 -24.84 6.61 -28.55
N GLN A 10 -24.62 7.75 -29.22
CA GLN A 10 -24.33 7.79 -30.67
C GLN A 10 -23.01 7.09 -30.99
N LEU A 11 -21.99 7.24 -30.15
CA LEU A 11 -20.72 6.55 -30.32
C LEU A 11 -20.87 5.03 -30.13
N ALA A 12 -21.62 4.61 -29.13
CA ALA A 12 -21.84 3.19 -28.81
C ALA A 12 -22.68 2.49 -29.90
N THR A 13 -23.57 3.20 -30.57
CA THR A 13 -24.40 2.67 -31.67
C THR A 13 -23.76 2.79 -33.07
N SER A 14 -22.65 3.51 -33.20
CA SER A 14 -21.91 3.54 -34.47
C SER A 14 -21.23 2.18 -34.72
N VAL A 15 -21.15 1.78 -36.01
CA VAL A 15 -20.43 0.52 -36.38
C VAL A 15 -19.02 0.51 -35.82
N TYR A 16 -18.36 1.66 -35.81
CA TYR A 16 -17.02 1.84 -35.28
C TYR A 16 -16.96 1.67 -33.74
N GLY A 17 -17.90 2.24 -32.99
CA GLY A 17 -18.04 2.06 -31.55
C GLY A 17 -18.31 0.60 -31.18
N ILE A 18 -19.25 -0.06 -31.93
CA ILE A 18 -19.55 -1.48 -31.73
C ILE A 18 -18.29 -2.37 -31.92
N ILE A 19 -17.52 -2.13 -32.98
CA ILE A 19 -16.30 -2.88 -33.27
C ILE A 19 -15.26 -2.62 -32.15
N THR A 20 -15.03 -1.38 -31.77
CA THR A 20 -14.00 -1.01 -30.78
C THR A 20 -14.36 -1.48 -29.37
N PHE A 21 -15.56 -1.19 -28.89
CA PHE A 21 -16.03 -1.62 -27.58
C PHE A 21 -16.27 -3.12 -27.51
N GLY A 22 -16.83 -3.72 -28.57
CA GLY A 22 -17.07 -5.14 -28.64
C GLY A 22 -15.76 -5.94 -28.67
N PHE A 23 -14.78 -5.50 -29.43
CA PHE A 23 -13.47 -6.16 -29.49
C PHE A 23 -12.73 -6.03 -28.15
N TYR A 24 -12.73 -4.83 -27.54
CA TYR A 24 -12.12 -4.61 -26.23
C TYR A 24 -12.82 -5.43 -25.15
N GLY A 25 -14.15 -5.43 -25.13
CA GLY A 25 -14.92 -6.23 -24.18
C GLY A 25 -14.66 -7.73 -24.34
N LEU A 26 -14.56 -8.23 -25.59
CA LEU A 26 -14.19 -9.60 -25.87
C LEU A 26 -12.78 -9.94 -25.36
N LEU A 27 -11.82 -9.05 -25.57
CA LEU A 27 -10.44 -9.22 -25.12
C LEU A 27 -10.36 -9.28 -23.59
N LEU A 28 -11.09 -8.40 -22.89
CA LEU A 28 -11.19 -8.44 -21.43
C LEU A 28 -11.87 -9.71 -20.93
N ALA A 29 -12.97 -10.13 -21.59
CA ALA A 29 -13.64 -11.38 -21.22
C ALA A 29 -12.72 -12.60 -21.37
N VAL A 30 -11.97 -12.67 -22.49
CA VAL A 30 -10.97 -13.73 -22.69
C VAL A 30 -9.87 -13.65 -21.63
N HIS A 31 -9.38 -12.44 -21.31
CA HIS A 31 -8.40 -12.24 -20.26
C HIS A 31 -8.88 -12.77 -18.90
N VAL A 32 -10.10 -12.39 -18.48
CA VAL A 32 -10.68 -12.84 -17.22
C VAL A 32 -10.90 -14.36 -17.20
N LEU A 33 -11.31 -14.97 -18.32
CA LEU A 33 -11.45 -16.42 -18.44
C LEU A 33 -10.10 -17.14 -18.25
N ILE A 34 -9.03 -16.62 -18.88
CA ILE A 34 -7.67 -17.16 -18.73
C ILE A 34 -7.20 -17.01 -17.27
N GLN A 35 -7.39 -15.82 -16.68
CA GLN A 35 -7.07 -15.60 -15.26
C GLN A 35 -7.83 -16.58 -14.36
N SER A 36 -9.12 -16.75 -14.58
CA SER A 36 -9.97 -17.66 -13.79
C SER A 36 -9.52 -19.12 -13.89
N PHE A 37 -9.08 -19.53 -15.08
CA PHE A 37 -8.56 -20.88 -15.30
C PHE A 37 -7.27 -21.14 -14.50
N PHE A 38 -6.29 -20.26 -14.58
CA PHE A 38 -5.04 -20.42 -13.84
C PHE A 38 -5.23 -20.21 -12.33
N ALA A 39 -6.11 -19.30 -11.91
CA ALA A 39 -6.53 -19.15 -10.53
C ALA A 39 -7.15 -20.44 -9.98
N PHE A 40 -8.04 -21.09 -10.73
CA PHE A 40 -8.62 -22.38 -10.35
C PHE A 40 -7.56 -23.46 -10.12
N ILE A 41 -6.57 -23.56 -11.02
CA ILE A 41 -5.45 -24.52 -10.86
C ILE A 41 -4.65 -24.19 -9.59
N GLU A 42 -4.33 -22.92 -9.37
CA GLU A 42 -3.56 -22.50 -8.19
C GLU A 42 -4.34 -22.77 -6.88
N HIS A 43 -5.63 -22.49 -6.84
CA HIS A 43 -6.47 -22.85 -5.69
C HIS A 43 -6.51 -24.36 -5.43
N ARG A 44 -6.47 -25.19 -6.48
CA ARG A 44 -6.35 -26.65 -6.30
C ARG A 44 -4.97 -27.03 -5.73
N ARG A 45 -3.88 -26.39 -6.19
CA ARG A 45 -2.54 -26.58 -5.65
C ARG A 45 -2.46 -26.18 -4.18
N MET A 46 -2.98 -25.01 -3.81
CA MET A 46 -3.03 -24.54 -2.42
C MET A 46 -3.78 -25.51 -1.52
N ARG A 47 -4.91 -26.08 -1.98
CA ARG A 47 -5.68 -27.07 -1.21
C ARG A 47 -4.97 -28.43 -1.09
N ALA A 48 -4.23 -28.82 -2.10
CA ALA A 48 -3.46 -30.07 -2.11
C ALA A 48 -2.17 -29.99 -1.26
N TYR A 49 -1.67 -28.78 -0.99
CA TYR A 49 -0.44 -28.57 -0.22
C TYR A 49 -0.67 -28.87 1.27
N LYS A 50 -0.10 -29.97 1.76
CA LYS A 50 -0.32 -30.49 3.12
C LYS A 50 0.93 -30.44 4.02
N GLU A 51 2.04 -29.92 3.49
CA GLU A 51 3.27 -29.85 4.29
C GLU A 51 3.04 -29.09 5.60
N PRO A 52 3.54 -29.60 6.73
CA PRO A 52 3.45 -28.91 8.01
C PRO A 52 4.36 -27.65 8.00
N CYS A 53 4.05 -26.69 8.87
CA CYS A 53 4.98 -25.60 9.18
C CYS A 53 6.10 -26.12 10.06
N THR A 54 7.33 -25.72 9.76
CA THR A 54 8.51 -26.17 10.51
C THR A 54 8.64 -25.46 11.88
N PHE A 55 7.98 -24.30 12.06
CA PHE A 55 8.06 -23.45 13.26
C PHE A 55 9.50 -23.18 13.73
N ASN A 56 10.40 -22.93 12.77
CA ASN A 56 11.81 -22.67 13.06
C ASN A 56 12.25 -21.26 12.66
N LYS A 57 11.31 -20.39 12.23
CA LYS A 57 11.57 -19.04 11.75
C LYS A 57 11.07 -17.99 12.73
N THR A 58 11.91 -17.01 13.00
CA THR A 58 11.54 -15.84 13.79
C THR A 58 10.83 -14.81 12.90
N ILE A 59 9.74 -14.22 13.42
CA ILE A 59 8.91 -13.26 12.69
C ILE A 59 8.85 -11.95 13.47
N GLY A 60 9.24 -10.86 12.80
CA GLY A 60 8.95 -9.50 13.23
C GLY A 60 7.56 -9.09 12.71
N PHE A 61 6.59 -9.05 13.60
CA PHE A 61 5.24 -8.62 13.29
C PHE A 61 5.16 -7.11 13.44
N THR A 62 4.90 -6.38 12.34
CA THR A 62 4.90 -4.92 12.33
C THR A 62 3.49 -4.38 12.10
N ILE A 63 3.01 -3.54 13.01
CA ILE A 63 1.68 -2.93 12.99
C ILE A 63 1.85 -1.43 12.81
N SER A 64 1.25 -0.88 11.74
CA SER A 64 1.24 0.56 11.49
C SER A 64 -0.09 1.14 11.97
N ALA A 65 -0.06 2.06 12.94
CA ALA A 65 -1.26 2.65 13.53
C ALA A 65 -1.27 4.18 13.37
N TYR A 66 -2.43 4.75 13.01
CA TYR A 66 -2.65 6.19 12.91
C TYR A 66 -4.11 6.53 13.18
N GLN A 67 -4.41 7.19 14.30
CA GLN A 67 -5.75 7.65 14.67
C GLN A 67 -6.84 6.59 14.44
N GLU A 68 -6.57 5.36 14.87
CA GLU A 68 -7.41 4.20 14.59
C GLU A 68 -8.62 4.15 15.50
N ASP A 69 -9.74 3.60 15.01
CA ASP A 69 -10.88 3.32 15.87
C ASP A 69 -10.50 2.33 16.98
N PRO A 70 -10.77 2.65 18.26
CA PRO A 70 -10.39 1.79 19.39
C PRO A 70 -10.94 0.36 19.31
N ILE A 71 -12.11 0.17 18.67
CA ILE A 71 -12.74 -1.15 18.52
C ILE A 71 -11.93 -2.01 17.55
N TYR A 72 -11.62 -1.48 16.38
CA TYR A 72 -10.84 -2.20 15.36
C TYR A 72 -9.41 -2.46 15.81
N LEU A 73 -8.76 -1.47 16.43
CA LEU A 73 -7.43 -1.65 17.00
C LEU A 73 -7.41 -2.78 18.05
N ARG A 74 -8.37 -2.81 18.97
CA ARG A 74 -8.49 -3.86 19.98
C ARG A 74 -8.71 -5.24 19.36
N GLU A 75 -9.55 -5.33 18.33
CA GLU A 75 -9.77 -6.58 17.59
C GLU A 75 -8.50 -7.04 16.86
N CYS A 76 -7.76 -6.12 16.25
CA CYS A 76 -6.47 -6.39 15.61
C CYS A 76 -5.49 -6.99 16.63
N LEU A 77 -5.22 -6.29 17.74
CA LEU A 77 -4.26 -6.74 18.77
C LEU A 77 -4.65 -8.08 19.38
N ASN A 78 -5.93 -8.29 19.69
CA ASN A 78 -6.44 -9.57 20.21
C ASN A 78 -6.28 -10.70 19.18
N SER A 79 -6.48 -10.42 17.89
CA SER A 79 -6.31 -11.42 16.83
C SER A 79 -4.85 -11.84 16.67
N ILE A 80 -3.90 -10.91 16.84
CA ILE A 80 -2.46 -11.19 16.83
C ILE A 80 -2.07 -12.07 18.02
N ARG A 81 -2.62 -11.79 19.19
CA ARG A 81 -2.42 -12.63 20.39
C ARG A 81 -2.97 -14.05 20.22
N ALA A 82 -4.03 -14.21 19.43
CA ALA A 82 -4.66 -15.51 19.16
C ALA A 82 -3.98 -16.33 18.05
N LEU A 83 -2.90 -15.83 17.44
CA LEU A 83 -2.20 -16.54 16.37
C LEU A 83 -1.64 -17.88 16.84
N LYS A 84 -1.85 -18.91 16.05
CA LYS A 84 -1.29 -20.26 16.27
C LYS A 84 0.13 -20.35 15.71
N TYR A 85 1.02 -19.55 16.27
CA TYR A 85 2.46 -19.57 16.01
C TYR A 85 3.19 -19.49 17.36
N PRO A 86 4.37 -20.13 17.53
CA PRO A 86 5.08 -20.12 18.80
C PRO A 86 5.40 -18.70 19.29
N PRO A 87 4.93 -18.28 20.47
CA PRO A 87 5.12 -16.89 20.93
C PRO A 87 6.59 -16.50 21.13
N GLU A 88 7.47 -17.48 21.36
CA GLU A 88 8.91 -17.28 21.47
C GLU A 88 9.57 -16.87 20.17
N LEU A 89 8.95 -17.20 19.02
CA LEU A 89 9.42 -16.87 17.68
C LEU A 89 8.76 -15.61 17.11
N LEU A 90 7.81 -14.99 17.84
CA LEU A 90 7.15 -13.74 17.43
C LEU A 90 7.75 -12.56 18.18
N ARG A 91 8.03 -11.49 17.42
CA ARG A 91 8.30 -10.14 17.94
C ARG A 91 7.22 -9.20 17.41
N ILE A 92 6.45 -8.58 18.29
CA ILE A 92 5.32 -7.75 17.95
C ILE A 92 5.69 -6.29 18.15
N ILE A 93 5.71 -5.52 17.06
CA ILE A 93 6.11 -4.12 17.08
C ILE A 93 4.98 -3.29 16.50
N MET A 94 4.39 -2.45 17.32
CA MET A 94 3.44 -1.44 16.89
C MET A 94 4.12 -0.07 16.85
N VAL A 95 4.03 0.60 15.71
CA VAL A 95 4.50 1.98 15.58
C VAL A 95 3.31 2.87 15.28
N VAL A 96 3.12 3.88 16.12
CA VAL A 96 2.04 4.87 16.01
C VAL A 96 2.58 6.09 15.31
N ASP A 97 1.92 6.51 14.24
CA ASP A 97 2.25 7.69 13.46
C ASP A 97 1.66 8.96 14.08
N GLY A 98 2.22 9.38 15.17
CA GLY A 98 1.82 10.52 15.99
C GLY A 98 2.32 10.32 17.42
N ASN A 99 2.67 11.42 18.07
CA ASN A 99 3.15 11.41 19.45
C ASN A 99 2.38 12.44 20.33
N SER A 100 1.19 12.83 19.89
CA SER A 100 0.29 13.71 20.62
C SER A 100 -0.39 12.99 21.81
N ASN A 101 -0.98 13.76 22.70
CA ASN A 101 -1.77 13.20 23.80
C ASN A 101 -2.99 12.41 23.28
N ASP A 102 -3.56 12.84 22.15
CA ASP A 102 -4.73 12.21 21.55
C ASP A 102 -4.41 10.82 21.00
N ASP A 103 -3.13 10.52 20.69
CA ASP A 103 -2.70 9.25 20.15
C ASP A 103 -2.33 8.22 21.26
N LYS A 104 -2.21 8.65 22.52
CA LYS A 104 -1.75 7.81 23.66
C LYS A 104 -2.63 6.59 23.92
N TYR A 105 -3.92 6.68 23.63
CA TYR A 105 -4.85 5.56 23.84
C TYR A 105 -4.42 4.31 23.08
N MET A 106 -3.78 4.45 21.90
CA MET A 106 -3.30 3.32 21.12
C MET A 106 -2.16 2.58 21.84
N MET A 107 -1.21 3.32 22.42
CA MET A 107 -0.13 2.75 23.20
C MET A 107 -0.64 2.12 24.51
N GLU A 108 -1.61 2.76 25.18
CA GLU A 108 -2.22 2.24 26.42
C GLU A 108 -2.96 0.94 26.14
N MET A 109 -3.71 0.86 25.03
CA MET A 109 -4.40 -0.34 24.60
C MET A 109 -3.41 -1.48 24.26
N PHE A 110 -2.30 -1.17 23.58
CA PHE A 110 -1.24 -2.14 23.33
C PHE A 110 -0.67 -2.70 24.64
N ARG A 111 -0.37 -1.81 25.61
CA ARG A 111 0.12 -2.20 26.96
C ARG A 111 -0.88 -3.08 27.70
N GLU A 112 -2.18 -2.76 27.62
CA GLU A 112 -3.25 -3.55 28.25
C GLU A 112 -3.31 -4.96 27.63
N VAL A 113 -3.36 -5.06 26.30
CA VAL A 113 -3.54 -6.35 25.60
C VAL A 113 -2.33 -7.28 25.80
N PHE A 114 -1.11 -6.73 25.84
CA PHE A 114 0.11 -7.52 26.00
C PHE A 114 0.72 -7.43 27.42
N ALA A 115 -0.06 -7.08 28.43
CA ALA A 115 0.42 -6.87 29.80
C ALA A 115 1.19 -8.07 30.39
N ASP A 116 0.82 -9.29 30.00
CA ASP A 116 1.47 -10.54 30.41
C ASP A 116 2.85 -10.79 29.75
N GLN A 117 3.19 -10.04 28.70
CA GLN A 117 4.43 -10.20 27.94
C GLN A 117 5.46 -9.07 28.21
N ASP A 118 5.28 -8.31 29.29
CA ASP A 118 6.13 -7.18 29.69
C ASP A 118 6.43 -6.21 28.50
N PRO A 119 5.40 -5.53 27.95
CA PRO A 119 5.55 -4.71 26.76
C PRO A 119 6.42 -3.48 26.99
N GLY A 120 7.34 -3.22 26.08
CA GLY A 120 8.13 -1.99 26.04
C GLY A 120 7.31 -0.88 25.36
N CYS A 121 7.21 0.30 25.98
CA CYS A 121 6.53 1.44 25.40
C CYS A 121 7.43 2.67 25.44
N TYR A 122 7.55 3.37 24.32
CA TYR A 122 8.39 4.56 24.21
C TYR A 122 7.73 5.64 23.36
N VAL A 123 7.84 6.89 23.81
CA VAL A 123 7.39 8.06 23.04
C VAL A 123 8.62 8.76 22.50
N TRP A 124 8.80 8.66 21.19
CA TRP A 124 9.89 9.30 20.46
C TRP A 124 9.46 10.69 19.98
N LYS A 125 10.22 11.74 20.31
CA LYS A 125 9.92 13.11 19.89
C LYS A 125 10.08 13.33 18.39
N ASN A 126 10.96 12.55 17.75
CA ASN A 126 11.29 12.58 16.33
C ASN A 126 10.87 11.30 15.62
N ASN A 127 11.38 11.10 14.43
CA ASN A 127 11.42 9.84 13.70
C ASN A 127 12.78 9.73 12.99
N TYR A 128 13.03 8.74 12.16
CA TYR A 128 14.35 8.55 11.51
C TYR A 128 14.75 9.71 10.59
N HIS A 129 13.79 10.43 9.98
CA HIS A 129 14.08 11.39 8.91
C HIS A 129 13.75 12.85 9.26
N THR A 130 13.11 13.12 10.40
CA THR A 130 12.79 14.50 10.83
C THR A 130 13.71 15.05 11.91
N TRP A 131 14.68 14.25 12.38
CA TRP A 131 15.66 14.74 13.32
C TRP A 131 16.66 15.67 12.62
N ASP A 132 16.83 16.88 13.17
CA ASP A 132 17.74 17.91 12.66
C ASP A 132 18.78 18.25 13.74
N PRO A 133 20.06 17.89 13.52
CA PRO A 133 21.12 18.18 14.48
C PRO A 133 21.36 19.66 14.73
N THR A 134 20.89 20.55 13.83
CA THR A 134 21.05 21.99 13.97
C THR A 134 20.02 22.63 14.89
N GLN A 135 18.91 21.93 15.18
CA GLN A 135 17.85 22.39 16.08
C GLN A 135 18.06 21.94 17.54
N VAL A 136 19.18 21.29 17.85
CA VAL A 136 19.50 20.86 19.22
C VAL A 136 19.89 22.07 20.08
N GLN A 137 18.90 22.84 20.51
CA GLN A 137 19.00 23.69 21.69
C GLN A 137 18.87 22.86 23.00
N ASP A 138 18.63 21.58 22.90
CA ASP A 138 18.45 20.65 24.03
C ASP A 138 19.77 19.99 24.46
N VAL A 139 20.87 20.75 24.52
CA VAL A 139 22.09 20.33 25.24
C VAL A 139 21.78 20.09 26.75
N GLU A 140 20.70 20.69 27.26
CA GLU A 140 20.25 20.46 28.64
C GLU A 140 19.68 19.07 28.89
N MET A 141 19.09 18.39 27.87
CA MET A 141 18.56 17.04 28.05
C MET A 141 19.65 15.95 28.06
N ALA A 142 20.83 16.23 27.47
CA ALA A 142 22.00 15.35 27.58
C ALA A 142 22.62 15.40 28.99
N ALA A 143 22.40 16.50 29.74
CA ALA A 143 22.87 16.67 31.10
C ALA A 143 21.98 16.00 32.17
N GLU A 144 20.70 15.73 31.85
CA GLU A 144 19.78 15.00 32.75
C GLU A 144 19.96 13.47 32.72
N MET A 145 20.65 12.91 31.73
CA MET A 145 21.15 11.55 31.76
C MET A 145 22.44 11.54 32.61
N GLY A 146 22.33 11.12 33.85
CA GLY A 146 23.41 11.15 34.83
C GLY A 146 24.73 10.49 34.38
N PRO A 147 25.83 10.54 35.22
CA PRO A 147 27.21 10.22 34.85
C PRO A 147 27.50 8.71 34.62
N GLY A 148 26.61 8.01 33.95
CA GLY A 148 26.69 6.61 33.53
C GLY A 148 26.34 6.42 32.04
N GLY A 149 26.21 7.50 31.28
CA GLY A 149 25.90 7.43 29.84
C GLY A 149 27.07 6.86 29.05
N ASP A 150 26.82 5.78 28.32
CA ASP A 150 27.77 5.13 27.40
C ASP A 150 28.52 6.11 26.52
N ALA A 151 29.85 5.95 26.46
CA ALA A 151 30.80 6.79 25.74
C ALA A 151 30.75 6.73 24.21
N ASP A 152 29.67 6.21 23.62
CA ASP A 152 29.46 6.10 22.18
C ASP A 152 28.52 7.19 21.59
N TYR A 153 28.56 8.40 22.16
CA TYR A 153 27.82 9.53 21.60
C TYR A 153 28.54 10.08 20.36
N VAL A 154 28.07 9.69 19.19
CA VAL A 154 28.48 10.30 17.92
C VAL A 154 27.73 11.63 17.80
N ILE A 155 28.48 12.74 17.78
CA ILE A 155 27.91 14.08 17.54
C ILE A 155 27.15 14.04 16.21
N GLY A 156 25.84 14.25 16.26
CA GLY A 156 24.99 14.26 15.07
C GLY A 156 23.96 13.12 14.96
N GLU A 157 23.90 12.17 15.89
CA GLU A 157 22.85 11.14 15.92
C GLU A 157 21.80 11.44 17.01
N ASP A 158 20.52 11.15 16.70
CA ASP A 158 19.44 11.25 17.68
C ASP A 158 19.63 10.23 18.81
N PRO A 159 19.84 10.65 20.06
CA PRO A 159 20.04 9.73 21.19
C PRO A 159 18.79 8.87 21.45
N GLN A 160 17.59 9.36 21.16
CA GLN A 160 16.34 8.61 21.31
C GLN A 160 16.21 7.47 20.28
N ARG A 161 16.82 7.62 19.10
CA ARG A 161 16.88 6.56 18.09
C ARG A 161 17.55 5.29 18.64
N LYS A 162 18.72 5.42 19.27
CA LYS A 162 19.42 4.27 19.88
C LYS A 162 18.57 3.62 20.98
N ALA A 163 17.84 4.42 21.77
CA ALA A 163 16.93 3.90 22.78
C ALA A 163 15.79 3.07 22.16
N VAL A 164 15.18 3.57 21.07
CA VAL A 164 14.14 2.85 20.31
C VAL A 164 14.67 1.54 19.73
N GLU A 165 15.83 1.56 19.08
CA GLU A 165 16.46 0.38 18.50
C GLU A 165 16.80 -0.68 19.58
N ARG A 166 17.39 -0.27 20.70
CA ARG A 166 17.66 -1.16 21.85
C ARG A 166 16.38 -1.75 22.42
N LEU A 167 15.33 -0.96 22.56
CA LEU A 167 14.05 -1.43 23.09
C LEU A 167 13.42 -2.49 22.18
N ILE A 168 13.38 -2.25 20.86
CA ILE A 168 12.85 -3.19 19.89
C ILE A 168 13.67 -4.48 19.84
N GLN A 169 14.98 -4.40 20.02
CA GLN A 169 15.84 -5.59 20.03
C GLN A 169 15.78 -6.37 21.36
N SER A 170 15.51 -5.71 22.48
CA SER A 170 15.52 -6.33 23.80
C SER A 170 14.18 -6.93 24.23
N LYS A 171 13.05 -6.37 23.76
CA LYS A 171 11.70 -6.80 24.15
C LYS A 171 10.99 -7.51 22.99
N LYS A 172 10.08 -8.44 23.33
CA LYS A 172 9.26 -9.15 22.34
C LYS A 172 8.08 -8.33 21.85
N CYS A 173 7.44 -7.57 22.73
CA CYS A 173 6.31 -6.73 22.44
C CYS A 173 6.70 -5.27 22.69
N VAL A 174 6.67 -4.44 21.65
CA VAL A 174 7.08 -3.04 21.72
C VAL A 174 6.06 -2.14 21.02
N CYS A 175 5.74 -1.02 21.67
CA CYS A 175 4.97 0.05 21.06
C CYS A 175 5.77 1.34 21.07
N ILE A 176 5.96 1.93 19.89
CA ILE A 176 6.64 3.21 19.71
C ILE A 176 5.64 4.23 19.20
N MET A 177 5.52 5.37 19.86
CA MET A 177 4.86 6.56 19.31
C MET A 177 5.96 7.47 18.77
N GLN A 178 5.84 7.89 17.51
CA GLN A 178 6.83 8.75 16.87
C GLN A 178 6.19 10.01 16.27
N LYS A 179 6.99 11.01 15.97
CA LYS A 179 6.53 12.19 15.23
C LYS A 179 5.91 11.76 13.90
N TRP A 180 4.79 12.37 13.54
CA TRP A 180 4.09 12.07 12.30
C TRP A 180 5.03 12.17 11.08
N GLY A 181 5.03 11.13 10.25
CA GLY A 181 5.85 11.01 9.05
C GLY A 181 5.18 10.23 7.92
N GLY A 182 3.98 9.73 8.14
CA GLY A 182 3.21 8.90 7.21
C GLY A 182 3.53 7.41 7.33
N LYS A 183 2.66 6.57 6.76
CA LYS A 183 2.74 5.10 6.87
C LYS A 183 4.11 4.54 6.50
N ARG A 184 4.77 5.11 5.48
CA ARG A 184 6.10 4.66 5.03
C ARG A 184 7.16 4.85 6.11
N GLU A 185 7.13 5.98 6.83
CA GLU A 185 8.04 6.26 7.94
C GLU A 185 7.83 5.27 9.09
N VAL A 186 6.57 4.99 9.42
CA VAL A 186 6.19 4.01 10.45
C VAL A 186 6.74 2.61 10.12
N MET A 187 6.53 2.15 8.90
CA MET A 187 7.04 0.86 8.42
C MET A 187 8.58 0.86 8.41
N TYR A 188 9.20 1.96 7.96
CA TYR A 188 10.66 2.08 7.94
C TYR A 188 11.23 1.98 9.35
N THR A 189 10.64 2.68 10.33
CA THR A 189 11.05 2.60 11.74
C THR A 189 11.04 1.16 12.25
N ALA A 190 9.94 0.42 12.02
CA ALA A 190 9.85 -0.96 12.45
C ALA A 190 10.89 -1.86 11.76
N PHE A 191 11.06 -1.73 10.43
CA PHE A 191 11.98 -2.56 9.66
C PHE A 191 13.45 -2.28 9.99
N LYS A 192 13.79 -0.99 10.12
CA LYS A 192 15.16 -0.54 10.43
C LYS A 192 15.59 -0.98 11.82
N ALA A 193 14.72 -0.76 12.81
CA ALA A 193 15.02 -1.12 14.20
C ALA A 193 15.07 -2.64 14.45
N LEU A 194 14.28 -3.43 13.72
CA LEU A 194 14.41 -4.89 13.70
C LEU A 194 15.74 -5.35 13.11
N GLY A 195 16.23 -4.65 12.08
CA GLY A 195 17.46 -5.03 11.39
C GLY A 195 17.45 -6.51 10.98
N SER A 196 18.53 -7.23 11.23
CA SER A 196 18.70 -8.68 10.94
C SER A 196 18.26 -9.60 12.07
N SER A 197 17.55 -9.10 13.09
CA SER A 197 17.22 -9.88 14.30
C SER A 197 16.11 -10.92 14.10
N VAL A 198 15.43 -10.92 12.96
CA VAL A 198 14.35 -11.84 12.61
C VAL A 198 14.52 -12.35 11.17
N ASP A 199 14.02 -13.58 10.91
CA ASP A 199 14.08 -14.20 9.57
C ASP A 199 13.08 -13.57 8.60
N TYR A 200 11.87 -13.31 9.09
CA TYR A 200 10.76 -12.77 8.28
C TYR A 200 10.15 -11.53 8.93
N ILE A 201 9.59 -10.66 8.11
CA ILE A 201 8.79 -9.51 8.55
C ILE A 201 7.37 -9.69 8.03
N GLN A 202 6.40 -9.68 8.93
CA GLN A 202 4.98 -9.65 8.62
C GLN A 202 4.45 -8.24 8.83
N VAL A 203 3.81 -7.70 7.79
CA VAL A 203 3.14 -6.39 7.83
C VAL A 203 1.67 -6.57 8.12
N CYS A 204 1.11 -5.71 8.95
CA CYS A 204 -0.30 -5.67 9.30
C CYS A 204 -0.75 -4.22 9.49
N ASP A 205 -1.97 -3.91 9.04
CA ASP A 205 -2.62 -2.64 9.34
C ASP A 205 -3.37 -2.74 10.69
N SER A 206 -3.49 -1.63 11.39
CA SER A 206 -4.07 -1.58 12.74
C SER A 206 -5.58 -1.83 12.81
N ASP A 207 -6.26 -1.77 11.66
CA ASP A 207 -7.69 -2.09 11.49
C ASP A 207 -7.95 -3.55 11.07
N THR A 208 -6.92 -4.37 11.03
CA THR A 208 -6.98 -5.72 10.43
C THR A 208 -7.08 -6.80 11.49
N LYS A 209 -8.14 -7.61 11.40
CA LYS A 209 -8.33 -8.82 12.21
C LYS A 209 -7.79 -10.04 11.47
N LEU A 210 -6.86 -10.76 12.07
CA LEU A 210 -6.22 -11.94 11.50
C LEU A 210 -6.96 -13.23 11.85
N ASP A 211 -6.97 -14.18 10.91
CA ASP A 211 -7.30 -15.58 11.24
C ASP A 211 -6.16 -16.18 12.09
N PRO A 212 -6.48 -17.02 13.10
CA PRO A 212 -5.45 -17.64 13.95
C PRO A 212 -4.39 -18.45 13.19
N LEU A 213 -4.68 -18.95 12.01
CA LEU A 213 -3.73 -19.71 11.18
C LEU A 213 -2.99 -18.84 10.15
N ALA A 214 -3.30 -17.54 10.06
CA ALA A 214 -2.82 -16.67 8.99
C ALA A 214 -1.30 -16.69 8.84
N THR A 215 -0.57 -16.40 9.90
CA THR A 215 0.90 -16.34 9.89
C THR A 215 1.52 -17.69 9.54
N MET A 216 1.00 -18.79 10.11
CA MET A 216 1.48 -20.14 9.84
C MET A 216 1.34 -20.51 8.36
N GLU A 217 0.20 -20.18 7.74
CA GLU A 217 -0.04 -20.49 6.32
C GLU A 217 0.82 -19.64 5.37
N LEU A 218 1.17 -18.39 5.75
CA LEU A 218 2.15 -17.60 5.02
C LEU A 218 3.56 -18.21 5.12
N CYS A 219 3.98 -18.61 6.31
CA CYS A 219 5.28 -19.24 6.53
C CYS A 219 5.46 -20.51 5.69
N LYS A 220 4.46 -21.40 5.68
CA LYS A 220 4.51 -22.62 4.86
C LYS A 220 4.82 -22.34 3.40
N VAL A 221 4.19 -21.31 2.82
CA VAL A 221 4.43 -20.95 1.42
C VAL A 221 5.82 -20.38 1.25
N LEU A 222 6.26 -19.47 2.12
CA LEU A 222 7.56 -18.82 2.00
C LEU A 222 8.73 -19.80 2.21
N GLU A 223 8.55 -20.80 3.07
CA GLU A 223 9.54 -21.86 3.32
C GLU A 223 9.61 -22.88 2.18
N SER A 224 8.54 -23.08 1.43
CA SER A 224 8.47 -24.10 0.38
C SER A 224 9.48 -23.91 -0.75
N ASN A 225 9.97 -22.68 -0.96
CA ASN A 225 10.98 -22.40 -1.98
C ASN A 225 11.85 -21.19 -1.60
N PRO A 226 13.19 -21.30 -1.61
CA PRO A 226 14.09 -20.19 -1.30
C PRO A 226 14.00 -19.01 -2.28
N LYS A 227 13.46 -19.22 -3.48
CA LYS A 227 13.24 -18.15 -4.47
C LYS A 227 12.03 -17.26 -4.13
N TYR A 228 11.17 -17.67 -3.22
CA TYR A 228 10.03 -16.85 -2.79
C TYR A 228 10.51 -15.77 -1.83
N GLY A 229 10.43 -14.51 -2.26
CA GLY A 229 10.83 -13.35 -1.45
C GLY A 229 9.71 -12.81 -0.57
N ALA A 230 8.45 -12.94 -1.03
CA ALA A 230 7.28 -12.47 -0.31
C ALA A 230 6.04 -13.29 -0.63
N VAL A 231 5.09 -13.30 0.32
CA VAL A 231 3.79 -13.95 0.17
C VAL A 231 2.69 -13.12 0.81
N GLY A 232 1.53 -13.02 0.15
CA GLY A 232 0.34 -12.38 0.66
C GLY A 232 -0.79 -13.36 0.92
N GLY A 233 -1.67 -13.00 1.85
CA GLY A 233 -2.89 -13.75 2.13
C GLY A 233 -4.14 -13.15 1.49
N ASP A 234 -5.28 -13.78 1.75
CA ASP A 234 -6.61 -13.38 1.32
C ASP A 234 -7.19 -12.33 2.27
N VAL A 235 -7.57 -11.17 1.73
CA VAL A 235 -8.12 -10.07 2.51
C VAL A 235 -9.62 -9.97 2.24
N MET A 236 -10.41 -10.10 3.29
CA MET A 236 -11.87 -10.02 3.26
C MET A 236 -12.37 -8.75 3.94
N ILE A 237 -13.53 -8.26 3.52
CA ILE A 237 -14.14 -7.05 4.06
C ILE A 237 -15.08 -7.41 5.21
N LEU A 238 -14.85 -6.79 6.40
CA LEU A 238 -15.67 -6.97 7.60
C LEU A 238 -17.04 -6.33 7.44
N ASN A 239 -17.08 -5.09 7.01
CA ASN A 239 -18.26 -4.24 6.98
C ASN A 239 -19.04 -4.31 5.64
N GLN A 240 -18.99 -5.44 4.94
CA GLN A 240 -19.64 -5.63 3.62
C GLN A 240 -21.14 -5.34 3.58
N LYS A 241 -21.83 -5.42 4.74
CA LYS A 241 -23.29 -5.22 4.84
C LYS A 241 -23.67 -3.78 5.26
N GLU A 242 -22.71 -2.92 5.50
CA GLU A 242 -22.94 -1.58 6.04
C GLU A 242 -23.47 -0.62 4.97
N SER A 243 -22.97 -0.72 3.74
CA SER A 243 -23.40 0.12 2.63
C SER A 243 -23.29 -0.61 1.28
N PHE A 244 -23.94 -0.05 0.25
CA PHE A 244 -23.78 -0.54 -1.12
C PHE A 244 -22.32 -0.45 -1.60
N ILE A 245 -21.59 0.59 -1.18
CA ILE A 245 -20.19 0.82 -1.52
C ILE A 245 -19.31 -0.25 -0.89
N SER A 246 -19.50 -0.56 0.39
CA SER A 246 -18.76 -1.61 1.07
C SER A 246 -19.07 -3.00 0.51
N PHE A 247 -20.30 -3.25 0.09
CA PHE A 247 -20.67 -4.47 -0.63
C PHE A 247 -19.93 -4.59 -1.97
N MET A 248 -19.98 -3.55 -2.82
CA MET A 248 -19.26 -3.55 -4.10
C MET A 248 -17.75 -3.68 -3.90
N SER A 249 -17.19 -3.02 -2.89
CA SER A 249 -15.79 -3.17 -2.50
C SER A 249 -15.48 -4.62 -2.13
N SER A 250 -16.35 -5.30 -1.40
CA SER A 250 -16.12 -6.71 -1.04
C SER A 250 -16.04 -7.64 -2.26
N LEU A 251 -16.88 -7.41 -3.27
CA LEU A 251 -16.83 -8.14 -4.55
C LEU A 251 -15.52 -7.87 -5.30
N ARG A 252 -15.10 -6.59 -5.35
CA ARG A 252 -13.83 -6.21 -5.99
C ARG A 252 -12.63 -6.84 -5.28
N TYR A 253 -12.63 -6.86 -3.94
CA TYR A 253 -11.60 -7.55 -3.16
C TYR A 253 -11.58 -9.04 -3.45
N TRP A 254 -12.75 -9.69 -3.47
CA TRP A 254 -12.85 -11.11 -3.80
C TRP A 254 -12.25 -11.42 -5.17
N MET A 255 -12.58 -10.64 -6.21
CA MET A 255 -12.01 -10.82 -7.55
C MET A 255 -10.49 -10.59 -7.55
N ALA A 256 -10.03 -9.51 -6.91
CA ALA A 256 -8.62 -9.18 -6.87
C ALA A 256 -7.77 -10.27 -6.20
N PHE A 257 -8.26 -10.87 -5.12
CA PHE A 257 -7.51 -11.91 -4.40
C PHE A 257 -7.71 -13.30 -5.01
N ASN A 258 -8.95 -13.70 -5.28
CA ASN A 258 -9.25 -15.08 -5.67
C ASN A 258 -9.12 -15.36 -7.17
N ILE A 259 -9.08 -14.32 -8.02
CA ILE A 259 -8.86 -14.46 -9.46
C ILE A 259 -7.52 -13.86 -9.85
N GLU A 260 -7.33 -12.54 -9.73
CA GLU A 260 -6.15 -11.84 -10.23
C GLU A 260 -4.87 -12.33 -9.53
N ARG A 261 -4.79 -12.22 -8.19
CA ARG A 261 -3.60 -12.62 -7.42
C ARG A 261 -3.38 -14.13 -7.39
N ALA A 262 -4.45 -14.92 -7.40
CA ALA A 262 -4.32 -16.37 -7.52
C ALA A 262 -3.70 -16.77 -8.87
N CYS A 263 -4.11 -16.13 -9.97
CA CYS A 263 -3.49 -16.31 -11.28
C CYS A 263 -2.02 -15.86 -11.28
N GLN A 264 -1.73 -14.66 -10.78
CA GLN A 264 -0.35 -14.16 -10.66
C GLN A 264 0.52 -15.09 -9.81
N SER A 265 -0.04 -15.68 -8.75
CA SER A 265 0.62 -16.67 -7.89
C SER A 265 0.97 -17.94 -8.65
N PHE A 266 0.11 -18.41 -9.56
CA PHE A 266 0.42 -19.55 -10.43
C PHE A 266 1.72 -19.30 -11.21
N PHE A 267 1.91 -18.08 -11.68
CA PHE A 267 3.11 -17.67 -12.44
C PHE A 267 4.24 -17.09 -11.57
N ASN A 268 4.11 -17.13 -10.23
CA ASN A 268 5.11 -16.64 -9.26
C ASN A 268 5.45 -15.14 -9.38
N CYS A 269 4.51 -14.32 -9.80
CA CYS A 269 4.71 -12.89 -10.05
C CYS A 269 3.54 -12.03 -9.53
N VAL A 270 3.12 -12.25 -8.30
CA VAL A 270 2.11 -11.41 -7.64
C VAL A 270 2.60 -9.96 -7.59
N SER A 271 1.88 -9.06 -8.23
CA SER A 271 2.29 -7.66 -8.44
C SER A 271 2.12 -6.78 -7.20
N CYS A 272 1.34 -7.23 -6.23
CA CYS A 272 1.09 -6.49 -4.98
C CYS A 272 0.76 -7.45 -3.83
N ILE A 273 1.65 -7.53 -2.86
CA ILE A 273 1.40 -8.14 -1.55
C ILE A 273 0.71 -7.06 -0.70
N SER A 274 -0.51 -7.33 -0.26
CA SER A 274 -1.34 -6.35 0.46
C SER A 274 -0.78 -5.99 1.83
N GLY A 275 -0.88 -4.72 2.19
CA GLY A 275 -0.47 -4.19 3.48
C GLY A 275 -1.10 -4.90 4.70
N PRO A 276 -2.40 -5.25 4.70
CA PRO A 276 -3.02 -5.95 5.83
C PRO A 276 -2.44 -7.33 6.13
N LEU A 277 -1.93 -8.05 5.12
CA LEU A 277 -1.49 -9.44 5.30
C LEU A 277 -0.38 -9.81 4.32
N GLY A 278 0.83 -9.39 4.60
CA GLY A 278 2.03 -9.68 3.82
C GLY A 278 3.17 -10.20 4.68
N LEU A 279 3.88 -11.25 4.22
CA LEU A 279 5.09 -11.78 4.84
C LEU A 279 6.26 -11.70 3.86
N TYR A 280 7.38 -11.18 4.32
CA TYR A 280 8.57 -10.88 3.51
C TYR A 280 9.82 -11.52 4.12
N ARG A 281 10.75 -11.98 3.27
CA ARG A 281 12.10 -12.34 3.75
C ARG A 281 12.85 -11.11 4.20
N ASN A 282 13.29 -11.10 5.44
CA ASN A 282 13.93 -9.94 6.03
C ASN A 282 15.33 -9.68 5.45
N ASP A 283 16.11 -10.71 5.20
CA ASP A 283 17.44 -10.62 4.59
C ASP A 283 17.44 -9.90 3.23
N ILE A 284 16.38 -10.09 2.44
CA ILE A 284 16.17 -9.43 1.15
C ILE A 284 15.64 -8.00 1.37
N LEU A 285 14.68 -7.83 2.28
CA LEU A 285 14.07 -6.54 2.58
C LEU A 285 15.11 -5.52 3.04
N GLN A 286 16.02 -5.91 3.92
CA GLN A 286 17.07 -5.03 4.41
C GLN A 286 18.01 -4.52 3.32
N GLN A 287 18.23 -5.29 2.24
CA GLN A 287 19.10 -4.88 1.13
C GLN A 287 18.55 -3.69 0.34
N PHE A 288 17.24 -3.53 0.24
CA PHE A 288 16.62 -2.44 -0.51
C PHE A 288 15.84 -1.43 0.33
N LEU A 289 15.89 -1.55 1.66
CA LEU A 289 15.10 -0.73 2.58
C LEU A 289 15.27 0.78 2.33
N GLU A 290 16.51 1.24 2.19
CA GLU A 290 16.83 2.65 1.93
C GLU A 290 16.28 3.11 0.55
N SER A 291 16.44 2.29 -0.46
CA SER A 291 15.94 2.62 -1.80
C SER A 291 14.42 2.54 -1.90
N TRP A 292 13.76 1.71 -1.06
CA TRP A 292 12.32 1.67 -0.93
C TRP A 292 11.79 2.94 -0.24
N TYR A 293 12.41 3.36 0.84
CA TYR A 293 12.01 4.57 1.55
C TYR A 293 12.17 5.83 0.67
N ASN A 294 13.34 5.98 0.04
CA ASN A 294 13.72 7.14 -0.77
C ASN A 294 13.13 7.15 -2.19
N GLN A 295 12.03 6.39 -2.43
CA GLN A 295 11.39 6.37 -3.74
C GLN A 295 10.98 7.78 -4.17
N LYS A 296 11.43 8.17 -5.37
CA LYS A 296 11.03 9.40 -6.05
C LYS A 296 10.37 9.08 -7.39
N PHE A 297 9.37 9.86 -7.75
CA PHE A 297 8.76 9.83 -9.06
C PHE A 297 8.68 11.26 -9.60
N LEU A 298 9.27 11.51 -10.77
CA LEU A 298 9.42 12.84 -11.37
C LEU A 298 10.01 13.88 -10.38
N GLY A 299 11.00 13.47 -9.60
CA GLY A 299 11.69 14.34 -8.62
C GLY A 299 10.98 14.50 -7.26
N THR A 300 9.71 14.06 -7.14
CA THR A 300 8.92 14.18 -5.90
C THR A 300 8.93 12.89 -5.09
N HIS A 301 9.06 12.99 -3.76
CA HIS A 301 8.95 11.83 -2.88
C HIS A 301 7.56 11.20 -2.94
N CYS A 302 7.52 9.86 -2.92
CA CYS A 302 6.29 9.10 -2.95
C CYS A 302 5.80 8.83 -1.54
N THR A 303 4.57 9.26 -1.22
CA THR A 303 3.98 9.19 0.13
C THR A 303 2.90 8.11 0.27
N PHE A 304 2.64 7.31 -0.76
CA PHE A 304 1.59 6.27 -0.77
C PHE A 304 1.96 5.10 -1.68
N GLY A 305 1.28 3.95 -1.52
CA GLY A 305 1.51 2.72 -2.29
C GLY A 305 2.73 1.94 -1.80
N ASP A 306 2.93 1.92 -0.50
CA ASP A 306 4.10 1.35 0.17
C ASP A 306 4.21 -0.15 -0.02
N ASP A 307 3.10 -0.86 0.10
CA ASP A 307 2.95 -2.30 -0.08
C ASP A 307 3.27 -2.74 -1.52
N ARG A 308 2.73 -2.02 -2.50
CA ARG A 308 3.00 -2.27 -3.91
C ARG A 308 4.46 -2.01 -4.26
N HIS A 309 5.03 -0.92 -3.74
CA HIS A 309 6.45 -0.62 -3.96
C HIS A 309 7.37 -1.64 -3.29
N LEU A 310 7.03 -2.09 -2.08
CA LEU A 310 7.77 -3.14 -1.37
C LEU A 310 7.79 -4.43 -2.19
N THR A 311 6.63 -4.84 -2.71
CA THR A 311 6.51 -6.00 -3.61
C THR A 311 7.34 -5.83 -4.87
N ASN A 312 7.29 -4.63 -5.45
CA ASN A 312 8.00 -4.31 -6.68
C ASN A 312 9.52 -4.37 -6.51
N ARG A 313 10.03 -3.96 -5.34
CA ARG A 313 11.44 -4.11 -5.00
C ARG A 313 11.87 -5.59 -4.92
N MET A 314 11.05 -6.46 -4.32
CA MET A 314 11.31 -7.91 -4.32
C MET A 314 11.40 -8.47 -5.74
N LEU A 315 10.45 -8.10 -6.60
CA LEU A 315 10.44 -8.50 -8.02
C LEU A 315 11.67 -7.97 -8.77
N SER A 316 12.08 -6.71 -8.51
CA SER A 316 13.25 -6.12 -9.18
C SER A 316 14.55 -6.85 -8.90
N MET A 317 14.66 -7.51 -7.75
CA MET A 317 15.79 -8.36 -7.39
C MET A 317 15.70 -9.77 -7.98
N GLY A 318 14.60 -10.11 -8.69
CA GLY A 318 14.37 -11.41 -9.32
C GLY A 318 13.75 -12.45 -8.38
N TYR A 319 13.33 -12.08 -7.16
CA TYR A 319 12.61 -12.97 -6.27
C TYR A 319 11.15 -13.11 -6.69
N ALA A 320 10.64 -14.31 -6.55
CA ALA A 320 9.25 -14.61 -6.83
C ALA A 320 8.34 -14.18 -5.68
N THR A 321 7.12 -13.78 -6.01
CA THR A 321 6.08 -13.40 -5.06
C THR A 321 4.89 -14.34 -5.19
N LYS A 322 4.28 -14.69 -4.05
CA LYS A 322 3.19 -15.67 -3.99
C LYS A 322 1.96 -15.10 -3.30
N TYR A 323 0.84 -15.77 -3.51
CA TYR A 323 -0.41 -15.54 -2.78
C TYR A 323 -0.94 -16.89 -2.26
N THR A 324 -1.60 -16.88 -1.11
CA THR A 324 -2.28 -18.05 -0.59
C THR A 324 -3.66 -17.69 0.01
N ALA A 325 -4.71 -18.31 -0.50
CA ALA A 325 -6.07 -18.18 0.01
C ALA A 325 -6.29 -18.89 1.38
N ARG A 326 -5.26 -19.60 1.88
CA ARG A 326 -5.32 -20.30 3.18
C ARG A 326 -5.02 -19.38 4.34
N SER A 327 -4.24 -18.34 4.12
CA SER A 327 -4.01 -17.26 5.08
C SER A 327 -5.06 -16.19 4.87
N LYS A 328 -5.80 -15.83 5.92
CA LYS A 328 -6.93 -14.91 5.83
C LYS A 328 -6.81 -13.79 6.83
N CYS A 329 -7.29 -12.62 6.43
CA CYS A 329 -7.55 -11.51 7.32
C CYS A 329 -8.84 -10.78 6.92
N TYR A 330 -9.31 -9.95 7.84
CA TYR A 330 -10.51 -9.14 7.68
C TYR A 330 -10.17 -7.69 7.98
N THR A 331 -10.51 -6.79 7.07
CA THR A 331 -10.27 -5.35 7.21
C THR A 331 -11.53 -4.56 6.91
N GLU A 332 -11.56 -3.30 7.27
CA GLU A 332 -12.64 -2.39 6.97
C GLU A 332 -12.43 -1.69 5.62
N THR A 333 -13.52 -1.31 4.97
CA THR A 333 -13.51 -0.46 3.77
C THR A 333 -14.40 0.76 3.99
N PRO A 334 -14.07 1.92 3.40
CA PRO A 334 -14.92 3.09 3.52
C PRO A 334 -16.36 2.83 3.05
N SER A 335 -17.34 3.15 3.91
CA SER A 335 -18.76 3.04 3.61
C SER A 335 -19.31 4.27 2.87
N GLN A 336 -18.58 5.40 2.93
CA GLN A 336 -18.95 6.67 2.30
C GLN A 336 -18.27 6.86 0.95
N PHE A 337 -19.03 7.32 -0.06
CA PHE A 337 -18.54 7.46 -1.45
C PHE A 337 -17.30 8.32 -1.59
N LEU A 338 -17.22 9.49 -0.98
CA LEU A 338 -16.07 10.39 -1.12
C LEU A 338 -14.80 9.81 -0.47
N ARG A 339 -14.93 9.14 0.66
CA ARG A 339 -13.78 8.45 1.30
C ARG A 339 -13.30 7.29 0.44
N TRP A 340 -14.23 6.50 -0.08
CA TRP A 340 -13.93 5.41 -1.00
C TRP A 340 -13.27 5.93 -2.28
N LEU A 341 -13.80 6.99 -2.91
CA LEU A 341 -13.23 7.58 -4.12
C LEU A 341 -11.80 8.07 -3.90
N ASN A 342 -11.52 8.76 -2.80
CA ASN A 342 -10.17 9.20 -2.44
C ASN A 342 -9.21 8.02 -2.26
N GLN A 343 -9.68 6.91 -1.67
CA GLN A 343 -8.91 5.68 -1.56
C GLN A 343 -8.59 5.10 -2.94
N GLN A 344 -9.57 5.01 -3.85
CA GLN A 344 -9.38 4.49 -5.21
C GLN A 344 -8.41 5.36 -6.03
N ILE A 345 -8.53 6.69 -5.96
CA ILE A 345 -7.60 7.62 -6.62
C ILE A 345 -6.17 7.38 -6.15
N ARG A 346 -5.95 7.25 -4.85
CA ARG A 346 -4.63 6.98 -4.27
C ARG A 346 -4.06 5.65 -4.76
N TRP A 347 -4.88 4.58 -4.80
CA TRP A 347 -4.47 3.27 -5.28
C TRP A 347 -4.16 3.25 -6.78
N THR A 348 -4.96 3.93 -7.59
CA THR A 348 -4.76 4.05 -9.04
C THR A 348 -3.46 4.80 -9.35
N LYS A 349 -3.20 5.93 -8.68
CA LYS A 349 -1.93 6.67 -8.81
C LYS A 349 -0.73 5.77 -8.47
N SER A 350 -0.83 5.00 -7.39
CA SER A 350 0.20 4.03 -7.01
C SER A 350 0.37 2.92 -8.06
N TYR A 351 -0.74 2.40 -8.59
CA TYR A 351 -0.72 1.35 -9.61
C TYR A 351 0.06 1.77 -10.84
N PHE A 352 -0.26 2.91 -11.45
CA PHE A 352 0.42 3.36 -12.67
C PHE A 352 1.88 3.71 -12.45
N ARG A 353 2.22 4.29 -11.31
CA ARG A 353 3.62 4.56 -10.96
C ARG A 353 4.44 3.28 -10.90
N GLU A 354 3.97 2.28 -10.16
CA GLU A 354 4.67 1.02 -10.01
C GLU A 354 4.65 0.17 -11.29
N TRP A 355 3.63 0.32 -12.12
CA TRP A 355 3.55 -0.28 -13.43
C TRP A 355 4.69 0.19 -14.34
N LEU A 356 4.99 1.50 -14.35
CA LEU A 356 6.13 2.03 -15.09
C LEU A 356 7.47 1.46 -14.59
N TYR A 357 7.63 1.32 -13.28
CA TYR A 357 8.83 0.68 -12.72
C TYR A 357 8.91 -0.80 -13.10
N ASN A 358 7.81 -1.53 -13.12
CA ASN A 358 7.77 -2.94 -13.49
C ASN A 358 8.31 -3.21 -14.90
N ALA A 359 8.16 -2.27 -15.82
CA ALA A 359 8.68 -2.39 -17.18
C ALA A 359 10.19 -2.65 -17.23
N MET A 360 10.94 -2.20 -16.23
CA MET A 360 12.39 -2.36 -16.17
C MET A 360 12.85 -3.79 -15.88
N TRP A 361 12.00 -4.65 -15.30
CA TRP A 361 12.38 -6.02 -14.92
C TRP A 361 11.41 -7.12 -15.35
N TRP A 362 10.56 -6.85 -16.35
CA TRP A 362 9.71 -7.90 -16.96
C TRP A 362 10.50 -9.11 -17.41
N HIS A 363 11.70 -8.90 -17.92
CA HIS A 363 12.59 -9.97 -18.40
C HIS A 363 13.08 -10.92 -17.30
N LYS A 364 12.95 -10.55 -16.01
CA LYS A 364 13.36 -11.41 -14.88
C LYS A 364 12.28 -12.40 -14.46
N HIS A 365 11.06 -12.24 -14.96
CA HIS A 365 9.88 -12.99 -14.54
C HIS A 365 9.22 -13.72 -15.71
N HIS A 366 8.16 -14.47 -15.38
CA HIS A 366 7.38 -15.19 -16.38
C HIS A 366 6.69 -14.20 -17.35
N LEU A 367 6.56 -14.60 -18.62
CA LEU A 367 5.90 -13.78 -19.68
C LEU A 367 4.49 -13.31 -19.31
N TRP A 368 3.82 -14.00 -18.39
CA TRP A 368 2.53 -13.58 -17.85
C TRP A 368 2.57 -12.16 -17.25
N MET A 369 3.63 -11.82 -16.52
CA MET A 369 3.78 -10.48 -15.94
C MET A 369 3.82 -9.40 -17.03
N THR A 370 4.52 -9.64 -18.12
CA THR A 370 4.56 -8.72 -19.27
C THR A 370 3.20 -8.61 -19.94
N TYR A 371 2.56 -9.76 -20.21
CA TYR A 371 1.23 -9.81 -20.82
C TYR A 371 0.20 -9.06 -19.98
N GLU A 372 0.10 -9.36 -18.69
CA GLU A 372 -0.84 -8.71 -17.77
C GLU A 372 -0.57 -7.20 -17.66
N SER A 373 0.70 -6.79 -17.61
CA SER A 373 1.08 -5.37 -17.60
C SER A 373 0.66 -4.65 -18.88
N ILE A 374 0.73 -5.30 -20.03
CA ILE A 374 0.25 -4.73 -21.29
C ILE A 374 -1.28 -4.58 -21.27
N VAL A 375 -1.99 -5.63 -20.90
CA VAL A 375 -3.47 -5.62 -20.88
C VAL A 375 -4.00 -4.61 -19.86
N SER A 376 -3.48 -4.62 -18.64
CA SER A 376 -4.00 -3.79 -17.55
C SER A 376 -3.45 -2.36 -17.54
N GLY A 377 -2.28 -2.12 -18.14
CA GLY A 377 -1.61 -0.81 -18.13
C GLY A 377 -1.78 -0.02 -19.43
N ILE A 378 -1.67 -0.66 -20.59
CA ILE A 378 -1.65 0.02 -21.89
C ILE A 378 -3.05 0.13 -22.49
N PHE A 379 -3.85 -0.95 -22.47
CA PHE A 379 -5.16 -0.96 -23.12
C PHE A 379 -6.13 0.13 -22.63
N PRO A 380 -6.22 0.45 -21.32
CA PRO A 380 -7.08 1.54 -20.87
C PRO A 380 -6.74 2.90 -21.50
N PHE A 381 -5.45 3.16 -21.75
CA PHE A 381 -5.02 4.40 -22.41
C PHE A 381 -5.45 4.44 -23.90
N PHE A 382 -5.36 3.32 -24.60
CA PHE A 382 -5.83 3.27 -26.01
C PHE A 382 -7.30 3.59 -26.11
N VAL A 383 -8.14 3.03 -25.24
CA VAL A 383 -9.57 3.30 -25.24
C VAL A 383 -9.84 4.79 -24.95
N THR A 384 -9.17 5.35 -23.94
CA THR A 384 -9.33 6.76 -23.58
C THR A 384 -8.86 7.71 -24.69
N CYS A 385 -7.68 7.48 -25.27
CA CYS A 385 -7.14 8.32 -26.36
C CYS A 385 -8.00 8.24 -27.62
N HIS A 386 -8.57 7.08 -27.90
CA HIS A 386 -9.38 6.88 -29.09
C HIS A 386 -10.74 7.60 -29.02
N HIS A 387 -11.29 7.76 -27.82
CA HIS A 387 -12.58 8.42 -27.61
C HIS A 387 -12.48 9.94 -27.37
N HIS A 388 -11.28 10.46 -27.16
CA HIS A 388 -11.02 11.90 -27.05
C HIS A 388 -9.96 12.35 -28.06
N PRO A 389 -10.34 12.51 -29.36
CA PRO A 389 -9.40 12.97 -30.37
C PRO A 389 -8.78 14.33 -30.04
N ALA A 390 -9.46 15.16 -29.24
CA ALA A 390 -8.91 16.42 -28.72
C ALA A 390 -7.69 16.24 -27.81
N VAL A 391 -7.47 15.06 -27.24
CA VAL A 391 -6.27 14.76 -26.43
C VAL A 391 -5.06 14.46 -27.34
N LEU A 392 -5.30 13.99 -28.57
CA LEU A 392 -4.25 13.71 -29.56
C LEU A 392 -3.97 14.90 -30.48
N ASP A 393 -4.84 15.90 -30.53
CA ASP A 393 -4.68 17.07 -31.39
C ASP A 393 -3.81 18.14 -30.72
N TRP A 394 -2.57 17.75 -30.46
CA TRP A 394 -1.53 18.65 -29.94
C TRP A 394 -1.23 19.83 -30.89
N HIS A 395 -1.69 19.76 -32.15
CA HIS A 395 -1.47 20.79 -33.14
C HIS A 395 -2.48 21.96 -33.08
N THR A 396 -3.62 21.83 -32.41
CA THR A 396 -4.64 22.89 -32.31
C THR A 396 -4.42 23.89 -31.18
N VAL A 397 -3.51 23.63 -30.25
CA VAL A 397 -3.19 24.54 -29.12
C VAL A 397 -2.25 25.69 -29.54
N GLY A 398 -1.81 25.73 -30.79
CA GLY A 398 -0.83 26.67 -31.32
C GLY A 398 -1.39 27.94 -31.98
N HIS A 399 -2.68 28.25 -31.94
CA HIS A 399 -3.19 29.51 -32.49
C HIS A 399 -3.30 30.59 -31.39
N PRO A 400 -2.63 31.76 -31.58
CA PRO A 400 -2.76 32.87 -30.66
C PRO A 400 -4.14 33.47 -30.74
N LEU A 401 -4.79 33.66 -29.61
CA LEU A 401 -6.02 34.42 -29.46
C LEU A 401 -5.82 35.82 -30.09
N GLY A 402 -6.52 36.10 -31.16
CA GLY A 402 -6.63 37.45 -31.75
C GLY A 402 -7.24 38.41 -30.72
N PRO A 403 -6.99 39.71 -30.87
CA PRO A 403 -7.41 40.71 -29.90
C PRO A 403 -8.92 40.86 -29.86
N VAL A 404 -9.53 40.53 -28.73
CA VAL A 404 -10.92 40.90 -28.43
C VAL A 404 -10.95 42.35 -27.98
N LEU A 405 -11.58 43.18 -28.77
CA LEU A 405 -11.88 44.58 -28.48
C LEU A 405 -12.70 44.72 -27.20
N HIS A 406 -12.24 45.57 -26.30
CA HIS A 406 -12.99 46.09 -25.17
C HIS A 406 -14.15 46.97 -25.59
N PRO A 407 -15.24 47.01 -24.84
CA PRO A 407 -15.90 48.24 -24.50
C PRO A 407 -15.78 48.55 -23.02
N THR A 408 -15.45 49.80 -22.79
CA THR A 408 -15.38 50.51 -21.52
C THR A 408 -16.74 50.57 -20.83
N ASP A 409 -16.84 50.43 -19.54
CA ASP A 409 -17.12 51.44 -18.51
C ASP A 409 -17.65 50.89 -17.18
N ARG A 410 -17.08 51.45 -16.14
CA ARG A 410 -17.59 51.81 -14.80
C ARG A 410 -17.76 50.77 -13.68
N ALA A 411 -16.85 50.98 -12.78
CA ALA A 411 -17.02 51.22 -11.31
C ALA A 411 -17.50 50.09 -10.40
N GLY A 412 -16.67 49.82 -9.40
CA GLY A 412 -17.15 49.39 -8.08
C GLY A 412 -16.41 48.23 -7.44
N GLU A 413 -15.35 48.55 -6.71
CA GLU A 413 -14.91 47.97 -5.42
C GLU A 413 -14.93 46.47 -5.15
N SER A 414 -13.82 45.99 -4.84
CA SER A 414 -13.39 45.22 -3.66
C SER A 414 -12.45 44.07 -3.94
N CYS A 415 -11.29 44.26 -3.47
CA CYS A 415 -10.15 43.40 -3.27
C CYS A 415 -10.49 42.00 -2.74
N PHE A 416 -10.03 40.94 -3.45
CA PHE A 416 -9.49 39.76 -2.80
C PHE A 416 -8.45 39.10 -3.74
N CYS A 417 -7.19 39.22 -3.36
CA CYS A 417 -6.08 38.51 -4.00
C CYS A 417 -6.18 37.02 -3.77
N LEU A 418 -6.27 36.26 -4.85
CA LEU A 418 -5.95 34.83 -4.83
C LEU A 418 -4.98 34.54 -6.00
N HIS A 419 -3.82 34.04 -5.63
CA HIS A 419 -2.73 33.67 -6.52
C HIS A 419 -3.17 32.63 -7.58
N PRO A 420 -2.89 32.82 -8.88
CA PRO A 420 -3.19 31.84 -9.91
C PRO A 420 -1.91 31.08 -10.30
N ALA A 421 -1.55 30.04 -9.59
CA ALA A 421 -0.40 29.20 -9.98
C ALA A 421 -0.58 27.69 -9.80
N GLN A 422 -1.77 27.17 -9.53
CA GLN A 422 -1.92 25.70 -9.27
C GLN A 422 -3.08 24.98 -9.97
N ARG A 423 -3.72 25.58 -10.97
CA ARG A 423 -4.94 24.99 -11.57
C ARG A 423 -4.78 24.23 -12.88
N HIS A 424 -3.59 24.07 -13.46
CA HIS A 424 -3.48 23.45 -14.79
C HIS A 424 -3.01 21.98 -14.81
N SER A 425 -2.49 21.42 -13.73
CA SER A 425 -2.09 20.00 -13.71
C SER A 425 -3.17 19.03 -13.23
N ASP A 426 -4.13 19.51 -12.42
CA ASP A 426 -5.12 18.62 -11.81
C ASP A 426 -6.31 18.27 -12.74
N GLY A 427 -6.63 19.13 -13.70
CA GLY A 427 -7.78 18.92 -14.60
C GLY A 427 -7.60 17.77 -15.59
N VAL A 428 -6.39 17.58 -16.12
CA VAL A 428 -6.08 16.50 -17.06
C VAL A 428 -6.00 15.14 -16.33
N TYR A 429 -5.48 15.14 -15.10
CA TYR A 429 -5.43 13.92 -14.28
C TYR A 429 -6.83 13.44 -13.87
N VAL A 430 -7.74 14.34 -13.55
CA VAL A 430 -9.12 13.99 -13.16
C VAL A 430 -9.91 13.42 -14.32
N SER A 431 -9.72 13.92 -15.55
CA SER A 431 -10.42 13.38 -16.72
C SER A 431 -9.90 12.00 -17.14
N VAL A 432 -8.59 11.75 -17.07
CA VAL A 432 -8.00 10.45 -17.35
C VAL A 432 -8.35 9.44 -16.25
N LEU A 433 -8.37 9.86 -14.99
CA LEU A 433 -8.74 9.00 -13.86
C LEU A 433 -10.26 8.73 -13.82
N GLY A 434 -11.09 9.68 -14.22
CA GLY A 434 -12.54 9.48 -14.36
C GLY A 434 -12.88 8.43 -15.41
N SER A 435 -12.24 8.50 -16.57
CA SER A 435 -12.43 7.53 -17.66
C SER A 435 -11.93 6.11 -17.30
N VAL A 436 -10.82 6.01 -16.59
CA VAL A 436 -10.31 4.72 -16.09
C VAL A 436 -11.19 4.17 -14.97
N HIS A 437 -11.80 5.06 -14.18
CA HIS A 437 -12.72 4.67 -13.11
C HIS A 437 -14.03 4.08 -13.64
N ASP A 438 -14.62 4.71 -14.68
CA ASP A 438 -15.85 4.22 -15.30
C ASP A 438 -15.66 2.84 -15.97
N GLN A 439 -14.44 2.52 -16.40
CA GLN A 439 -14.11 1.22 -16.97
C GLN A 439 -13.79 0.14 -15.92
N LEU A 440 -13.26 0.55 -14.77
CA LEU A 440 -13.01 -0.38 -13.63
C LEU A 440 -14.30 -0.69 -12.85
N VAL A 441 -15.33 0.14 -12.94
CA VAL A 441 -16.66 -0.07 -12.34
C VAL A 441 -17.58 -0.87 -13.28
N ALA A 442 -17.30 -0.88 -14.58
CA ALA A 442 -18.05 -1.65 -15.58
C ALA A 442 -17.55 -3.10 -15.77
N CYS A 443 -16.44 -3.47 -15.14
CA CYS A 443 -15.95 -4.83 -14.94
C CYS A 443 -16.11 -5.22 -13.47
#